data_fa1682096247b3c4e77205dfe938f20d
#
_entry.id   fa1682096247b3c4e77205dfe938f20d
#
_cell.length_a   1.000
_cell.length_b   1.000
_cell.length_c   1.000
_cell.angle_alpha   90.00
_cell.angle_beta   90.00
_cell.angle_gamma   90.00
#
_symmetry.space_group_name_H-M   'P 1'
#
loop_
_entity.id
_entity.type
_entity.pdbx_description
1 polymer ?
#
loop_
_entity_poly.entity_id
_entity_poly.type
_entity_poly.pdbx_seq_one_letter_code
_entity_poly.pdbx_strand_id
1 'polypeptide(L)'
;MKEIELYRLSTDEKIVHVPETRSIVVRFNAPKKVLSTSLLNGGYREDIKGFFNYTCCGPGSCMSLEKYEEHLGKCAAVMGLDPARSTGIGTAARMENAAIVEETYEELKVAACVTAGVEGNAGCAGDPAGYYGAGARPEMYKPGTINILLFINADMPPGILTRALVTCTEGKTAALRELMVGSRYSENPATGTGTDSTVIICDPKSPLYFRSAGKHNKLGELIGKTVKEAVKKALGNQNHLYPSTQHSVTERLRRYGVTEEVLYSYFREYKKDGIEEEWRHLWRKIDRDSEMVFISSFLAELLDEYRWGLAGNEEACRMAKKLLQMTAEAYGMRSVPMEIKSAEDIKDAFCRLAVQAAVKKNGI
;
A
#
# COMPACT_ATOMS: atom_id res chain seq x y z
N MET A 1 32.52 1.97 -0.21
CA MET A 1 31.20 2.46 0.19
C MET A 1 30.92 2.01 1.61
N LYS A 2 30.32 2.87 2.43
CA LYS A 2 29.94 2.52 3.81
C LYS A 2 28.70 1.62 3.77
N GLU A 3 28.77 0.46 4.43
CA GLU A 3 27.66 -0.46 4.57
C GLU A 3 27.12 -0.40 5.99
N ILE A 4 25.81 -0.28 6.13
CA ILE A 4 25.09 -0.29 7.40
C ILE A 4 24.27 -1.58 7.45
N GLU A 5 24.63 -2.51 8.33
CA GLU A 5 23.89 -3.75 8.51
C GLU A 5 22.50 -3.42 9.09
N LEU A 6 21.44 -3.75 8.33
CA LEU A 6 20.06 -3.60 8.76
C LEU A 6 19.55 -4.88 9.43
N TYR A 7 19.97 -6.03 8.91
CA TYR A 7 19.49 -7.32 9.37
C TYR A 7 20.45 -8.44 8.94
N ARG A 8 20.45 -9.55 9.66
CA ARG A 8 21.19 -10.76 9.32
C ARG A 8 20.22 -11.91 9.11
N LEU A 9 20.24 -12.48 7.91
CA LEU A 9 19.43 -13.63 7.54
C LEU A 9 19.88 -14.88 8.33
N SER A 10 18.99 -15.85 8.47
CA SER A 10 19.30 -17.12 9.16
C SER A 10 20.41 -17.94 8.48
N THR A 11 20.72 -17.63 7.24
CA THR A 11 21.84 -18.21 6.45
C THR A 11 23.12 -17.37 6.53
N ASP A 12 23.18 -16.43 7.48
CA ASP A 12 24.30 -15.53 7.81
C ASP A 12 24.59 -14.42 6.78
N GLU A 13 23.85 -14.33 5.68
CA GLU A 13 23.96 -13.19 4.79
C GLU A 13 23.34 -11.92 5.40
N LYS A 14 23.94 -10.77 5.06
CA LYS A 14 23.53 -9.46 5.57
C LYS A 14 22.63 -8.74 4.57
N ILE A 15 21.56 -8.17 5.07
CA ILE A 15 20.83 -7.10 4.40
C ILE A 15 21.49 -5.79 4.82
N VAL A 16 22.12 -5.07 3.88
CA VAL A 16 22.85 -3.85 4.19
C VAL A 16 22.25 -2.66 3.43
N HIS A 17 22.20 -1.52 4.10
CA HIS A 17 21.93 -0.23 3.47
C HIS A 17 23.25 0.42 3.05
N VAL A 18 23.34 0.86 1.81
CA VAL A 18 24.49 1.57 1.23
C VAL A 18 24.05 3.00 0.88
N PRO A 19 24.28 3.99 1.79
CA PRO A 19 23.78 5.35 1.61
C PRO A 19 24.26 6.03 0.33
N GLU A 20 25.51 5.79 -0.07
CA GLU A 20 26.12 6.42 -1.25
C GLU A 20 25.40 6.06 -2.56
N THR A 21 24.88 4.83 -2.64
CA THR A 21 24.09 4.36 -3.78
C THR A 21 22.58 4.42 -3.53
N ARG A 22 22.17 4.83 -2.32
CA ARG A 22 20.76 4.84 -1.87
C ARG A 22 20.09 3.50 -2.14
N SER A 23 20.76 2.43 -1.70
CA SER A 23 20.31 1.07 -1.98
C SER A 23 20.35 0.17 -0.75
N ILE A 24 19.51 -0.87 -0.79
CA ILE A 24 19.61 -2.04 0.08
C ILE A 24 20.19 -3.16 -0.77
N VAL A 25 21.23 -3.81 -0.27
CA VAL A 25 21.97 -4.84 -0.98
C VAL A 25 22.06 -6.12 -0.14
N VAL A 26 21.94 -7.26 -0.82
CA VAL A 26 22.22 -8.58 -0.23
C VAL A 26 23.18 -9.34 -1.14
N ARG A 27 24.27 -9.85 -0.56
CA ARG A 27 25.23 -10.72 -1.24
C ARG A 27 25.10 -12.12 -0.67
N PHE A 28 24.82 -13.09 -1.53
CA PHE A 28 24.66 -14.48 -1.09
C PHE A 28 25.99 -15.22 -1.14
N ASN A 29 26.32 -15.91 -0.05
CA ASN A 29 27.52 -16.74 0.08
C ASN A 29 27.52 -17.93 -0.93
N ALA A 30 26.33 -18.36 -1.33
CA ALA A 30 26.12 -19.41 -2.33
C ALA A 30 24.95 -19.03 -3.25
N PRO A 31 24.85 -19.60 -4.46
CA PRO A 31 23.71 -19.40 -5.34
C PRO A 31 22.40 -19.76 -4.64
N LYS A 32 21.38 -18.93 -4.86
CA LYS A 32 20.02 -19.12 -4.35
C LYS A 32 19.06 -19.40 -5.51
N LYS A 33 17.97 -20.10 -5.22
CA LYS A 33 16.81 -20.18 -6.09
C LYS A 33 15.97 -18.93 -5.88
N VAL A 34 15.67 -18.23 -6.97
CA VAL A 34 15.00 -16.93 -6.94
C VAL A 34 13.85 -16.90 -7.94
N LEU A 35 12.71 -16.33 -7.54
CA LEU A 35 11.65 -15.90 -8.43
C LEU A 35 11.52 -14.38 -8.32
N SER A 36 11.73 -13.66 -9.42
CA SER A 36 11.79 -12.20 -9.44
C SER A 36 10.90 -11.59 -10.51
N THR A 37 10.21 -10.48 -10.18
CA THR A 37 9.50 -9.64 -11.14
C THR A 37 10.39 -8.59 -11.80
N SER A 38 11.68 -8.54 -11.47
CA SER A 38 12.65 -7.62 -12.06
C SER A 38 12.82 -7.84 -13.57
N LEU A 39 13.20 -6.79 -14.30
CA LEU A 39 13.68 -6.92 -15.67
C LEU A 39 15.10 -7.49 -15.72
N LEU A 40 15.93 -7.21 -14.71
CA LEU A 40 17.28 -7.79 -14.62
C LEU A 40 17.20 -9.19 -14.04
N ASN A 41 17.49 -10.20 -14.88
CA ASN A 41 17.45 -11.62 -14.52
C ASN A 41 16.13 -12.03 -13.82
N GLY A 42 15.01 -11.54 -14.33
CA GLY A 42 13.68 -11.87 -13.82
C GLY A 42 13.23 -13.30 -14.14
N GLY A 43 12.05 -13.65 -13.63
CA GLY A 43 11.55 -15.01 -13.69
C GLY A 43 12.24 -15.93 -12.68
N TYR A 44 12.26 -17.23 -12.95
CA TYR A 44 12.92 -18.23 -12.08
C TYR A 44 14.38 -18.43 -12.47
N ARG A 45 15.26 -18.38 -11.47
CA ARG A 45 16.71 -18.61 -11.59
C ARG A 45 17.23 -19.41 -10.38
N GLU A 46 18.31 -20.21 -10.59
CA GLU A 46 18.97 -21.01 -9.53
C GLU A 46 20.40 -20.56 -9.23
N ASP A 47 20.88 -19.55 -9.94
CA ASP A 47 22.28 -19.13 -9.92
C ASP A 47 22.47 -17.71 -9.35
N ILE A 48 21.44 -17.11 -8.77
CA ILE A 48 21.49 -15.74 -8.26
C ILE A 48 22.40 -15.68 -7.01
N LYS A 49 23.32 -14.72 -7.01
CA LYS A 49 24.26 -14.41 -5.92
C LYS A 49 24.11 -13.02 -5.33
N GLY A 50 23.25 -12.18 -5.91
CA GLY A 50 23.05 -10.83 -5.42
C GLY A 50 21.62 -10.34 -5.62
N PHE A 51 21.18 -9.50 -4.69
CA PHE A 51 19.95 -8.73 -4.78
C PHE A 51 20.22 -7.28 -4.42
N PHE A 52 19.53 -6.37 -5.08
CA PHE A 52 19.48 -4.98 -4.65
C PHE A 52 18.09 -4.36 -4.87
N ASN A 53 17.78 -3.40 -4.00
CA ASN A 53 16.67 -2.46 -4.15
C ASN A 53 17.24 -1.05 -4.01
N TYR A 54 16.93 -0.12 -4.93
CA TYR A 54 17.53 1.19 -4.92
C TYR A 54 16.51 2.31 -5.14
N THR A 55 16.79 3.48 -4.56
CA THR A 55 15.96 4.66 -4.80
C THR A 55 16.29 5.28 -6.15
N CYS A 56 15.33 5.20 -7.08
CA CYS A 56 15.39 5.93 -8.35
C CYS A 56 15.12 7.40 -8.11
N CYS A 57 16.11 8.26 -8.30
CA CYS A 57 15.91 9.71 -8.32
C CYS A 57 16.09 10.22 -9.75
N GLY A 58 15.04 10.76 -10.34
CA GLY A 58 15.08 11.36 -11.66
C GLY A 58 14.25 10.64 -12.72
N PRO A 59 14.40 10.98 -14.00
CA PRO A 59 13.51 10.54 -15.08
C PRO A 59 13.66 9.08 -15.51
N GLY A 60 14.05 8.17 -14.62
CA GLY A 60 14.11 6.72 -14.87
C GLY A 60 12.79 6.12 -15.34
N SER A 61 11.68 6.77 -15.01
CA SER A 61 10.34 6.44 -15.50
C SER A 61 10.17 6.62 -17.03
N CYS A 62 11.11 7.29 -17.69
CA CYS A 62 11.06 7.55 -19.14
C CYS A 62 11.99 6.65 -19.95
N MET A 63 12.66 5.67 -19.33
CA MET A 63 13.55 4.74 -20.05
C MET A 63 12.76 3.66 -20.79
N SER A 64 13.26 3.18 -21.95
CA SER A 64 12.75 1.96 -22.59
C SER A 64 13.00 0.75 -21.70
N LEU A 65 12.22 -0.33 -21.84
CA LEU A 65 12.41 -1.54 -21.04
C LEU A 65 13.84 -2.07 -21.17
N GLU A 66 14.39 -2.10 -22.39
CA GLU A 66 15.78 -2.52 -22.65
C GLU A 66 16.79 -1.59 -21.97
N LYS A 67 16.59 -0.28 -22.08
CA LYS A 67 17.44 0.70 -21.38
C LYS A 67 17.34 0.60 -19.86
N TYR A 68 16.18 0.23 -19.35
CA TYR A 68 15.97 0.05 -17.91
C TYR A 68 16.66 -1.23 -17.41
N GLU A 69 16.60 -2.33 -18.15
CA GLU A 69 17.35 -3.56 -17.85
C GLU A 69 18.88 -3.28 -17.84
N GLU A 70 19.40 -2.61 -18.88
CA GLU A 70 20.80 -2.21 -18.95
C GLU A 70 21.19 -1.30 -17.77
N HIS A 71 20.32 -0.36 -17.41
CA HIS A 71 20.50 0.51 -16.24
C HIS A 71 20.59 -0.28 -14.94
N LEU A 72 19.70 -1.26 -14.72
CA LEU A 72 19.75 -2.15 -13.56
C LEU A 72 21.08 -2.94 -13.52
N GLY A 73 21.57 -3.41 -14.66
CA GLY A 73 22.86 -4.08 -14.75
C GLY A 73 24.03 -3.15 -14.33
N LYS A 74 24.01 -1.89 -14.76
CA LYS A 74 24.99 -0.88 -14.32
C LYS A 74 24.89 -0.60 -12.82
N CYS A 75 23.68 -0.50 -12.28
CA CYS A 75 23.47 -0.34 -10.84
C CYS A 75 24.05 -1.53 -10.05
N ALA A 76 23.82 -2.77 -10.49
CA ALA A 76 24.40 -3.96 -9.89
C ALA A 76 25.94 -3.87 -9.82
N ALA A 77 26.60 -3.51 -10.93
CA ALA A 77 28.06 -3.36 -11.01
C ALA A 77 28.58 -2.28 -10.05
N VAL A 78 27.92 -1.11 -9.97
CA VAL A 78 28.26 -0.03 -9.04
C VAL A 78 28.16 -0.49 -7.57
N MET A 79 27.20 -1.35 -7.25
CA MET A 79 27.02 -1.93 -5.91
C MET A 79 27.96 -3.10 -5.62
N GLY A 80 28.88 -3.43 -6.54
CA GLY A 80 29.82 -4.54 -6.40
C GLY A 80 29.18 -5.91 -6.54
N LEU A 81 28.06 -6.00 -7.30
CA LEU A 81 27.39 -7.24 -7.63
C LEU A 81 27.71 -7.65 -9.07
N ASP A 82 27.70 -8.94 -9.34
CA ASP A 82 27.80 -9.48 -10.69
C ASP A 82 26.44 -9.28 -11.41
N PRO A 83 26.35 -8.45 -12.47
CA PRO A 83 25.09 -8.21 -13.18
C PRO A 83 24.47 -9.47 -13.77
N ALA A 84 25.27 -10.46 -14.19
CA ALA A 84 24.76 -11.71 -14.76
C ALA A 84 24.10 -12.62 -13.72
N ARG A 85 24.44 -12.44 -12.44
CA ARG A 85 24.02 -13.31 -11.32
C ARG A 85 23.34 -12.52 -10.20
N SER A 86 22.76 -11.35 -10.54
CA SER A 86 22.03 -10.52 -9.59
C SER A 86 20.69 -10.12 -10.16
N THR A 87 19.71 -9.91 -9.28
CA THR A 87 18.42 -9.31 -9.63
C THR A 87 18.22 -8.03 -8.83
N GLY A 88 17.54 -7.04 -9.38
CA GLY A 88 17.40 -5.74 -8.75
C GLY A 88 16.10 -5.04 -9.12
N ILE A 89 15.59 -4.27 -8.18
CA ILE A 89 14.33 -3.53 -8.27
C ILE A 89 14.54 -2.07 -7.87
N GLY A 90 13.76 -1.18 -8.48
CA GLY A 90 13.83 0.26 -8.21
C GLY A 90 12.56 0.76 -7.52
N THR A 91 12.67 1.85 -6.77
CA THR A 91 11.56 2.48 -6.07
C THR A 91 11.77 3.99 -5.94
N ALA A 92 10.70 4.74 -5.70
CA ALA A 92 10.78 6.13 -5.27
C ALA A 92 10.83 6.26 -3.72
N ALA A 93 10.54 5.18 -2.99
CA ALA A 93 10.62 5.19 -1.53
C ALA A 93 12.08 5.32 -1.04
N ARG A 94 12.25 5.89 0.14
CA ARG A 94 13.56 6.03 0.78
C ARG A 94 14.00 4.70 1.40
N MET A 95 15.27 4.34 1.22
CA MET A 95 15.82 3.11 1.78
C MET A 95 15.85 3.10 3.32
N GLU A 96 15.99 4.28 3.93
CA GLU A 96 15.96 4.46 5.39
C GLU A 96 14.61 4.11 6.00
N ASN A 97 13.53 4.17 5.20
CA ASN A 97 12.18 3.83 5.60
C ASN A 97 11.81 2.36 5.38
N ALA A 98 12.77 1.55 4.90
CA ALA A 98 12.56 0.12 4.77
C ALA A 98 12.17 -0.53 6.09
N ALA A 99 11.32 -1.52 6.03
CA ALA A 99 10.95 -2.33 7.17
C ALA A 99 11.37 -3.77 6.95
N ILE A 100 11.92 -4.39 8.00
CA ILE A 100 12.29 -5.80 7.99
C ILE A 100 11.51 -6.49 9.10
N VAL A 101 10.88 -7.62 8.75
CA VAL A 101 10.13 -8.48 9.67
C VAL A 101 10.53 -9.91 9.41
N GLU A 102 10.75 -10.67 10.46
CA GLU A 102 10.93 -12.12 10.40
C GLU A 102 9.89 -12.80 11.29
N GLU A 103 9.29 -13.85 10.78
CA GLU A 103 8.45 -14.79 11.53
C GLU A 103 9.11 -16.17 11.54
N THR A 104 8.97 -16.86 12.65
CA THR A 104 9.62 -18.15 12.87
C THR A 104 8.61 -19.18 13.37
N TYR A 105 8.73 -20.40 12.90
CA TYR A 105 8.04 -21.57 13.46
C TYR A 105 8.98 -22.77 13.41
N GLU A 106 9.37 -23.27 14.56
CA GLU A 106 10.43 -24.27 14.70
C GLU A 106 11.71 -23.79 13.99
N GLU A 107 12.25 -24.56 13.04
CA GLU A 107 13.43 -24.19 12.26
C GLU A 107 13.10 -23.33 11.02
N LEU A 108 11.80 -23.23 10.63
CA LEU A 108 11.38 -22.44 9.49
C LEU A 108 11.39 -20.96 9.82
N LYS A 109 12.10 -20.17 9.01
CA LYS A 109 12.17 -18.72 9.10
C LYS A 109 11.79 -18.06 7.79
N VAL A 110 10.96 -17.06 7.87
CA VAL A 110 10.53 -16.25 6.73
C VAL A 110 10.79 -14.78 7.07
N ALA A 111 11.66 -14.13 6.29
CA ALA A 111 11.99 -12.71 6.47
C ALA A 111 11.56 -11.89 5.25
N ALA A 112 10.92 -10.75 5.47
CA ALA A 112 10.59 -9.80 4.43
C ALA A 112 11.29 -8.46 4.69
N CYS A 113 11.99 -7.94 3.67
CA CYS A 113 12.48 -6.57 3.61
C CYS A 113 11.65 -5.79 2.60
N VAL A 114 10.97 -4.75 3.05
CA VAL A 114 9.98 -4.01 2.25
C VAL A 114 10.31 -2.52 2.23
N THR A 115 10.30 -1.92 1.05
CA THR A 115 10.15 -0.47 0.86
C THR A 115 8.79 -0.19 0.23
N ALA A 116 8.05 0.77 0.74
CA ALA A 116 6.68 1.00 0.28
C ALA A 116 6.35 2.50 0.25
N GLY A 117 5.59 2.91 -0.79
CA GLY A 117 5.00 4.24 -0.91
C GLY A 117 3.73 4.17 -1.77
N VAL A 118 2.65 4.80 -1.31
CA VAL A 118 1.31 4.69 -1.94
C VAL A 118 0.65 6.04 -2.24
N GLU A 119 1.30 7.17 -1.94
CA GLU A 119 0.70 8.50 -2.04
C GLU A 119 0.21 8.85 -3.46
N GLY A 120 0.99 8.53 -4.49
CA GLY A 120 0.68 8.93 -5.87
C GLY A 120 0.13 7.83 -6.77
N ASN A 121 0.37 6.56 -6.44
CA ASN A 121 0.20 5.44 -7.38
C ASN A 121 -0.55 4.23 -6.79
N ALA A 122 -1.20 4.37 -5.63
CA ALA A 122 -2.06 3.31 -5.11
C ALA A 122 -3.19 3.03 -6.10
N GLY A 123 -3.44 1.75 -6.40
CA GLY A 123 -4.47 1.32 -7.33
C GLY A 123 -5.12 0.00 -6.93
N CYS A 124 -6.31 -0.23 -7.44
CA CYS A 124 -7.01 -1.50 -7.31
C CYS A 124 -6.82 -2.33 -8.59
N ALA A 125 -6.59 -3.61 -8.44
CA ALA A 125 -6.61 -4.52 -9.60
C ALA A 125 -7.97 -4.43 -10.31
N GLY A 126 -7.94 -4.15 -11.63
CA GLY A 126 -9.14 -3.89 -12.43
C GLY A 126 -9.52 -2.42 -12.59
N ASP A 127 -8.80 -1.49 -11.98
CA ASP A 127 -8.97 -0.06 -12.27
C ASP A 127 -8.68 0.25 -13.76
N PRO A 128 -9.31 1.28 -14.35
CA PRO A 128 -9.05 1.67 -15.72
C PRO A 128 -7.56 1.99 -15.96
N ALA A 129 -6.99 1.38 -16.99
CA ALA A 129 -5.60 1.65 -17.36
C ALA A 129 -5.47 2.99 -18.09
N GLY A 130 -4.43 3.76 -17.77
CA GLY A 130 -4.11 5.03 -18.42
C GLY A 130 -3.43 4.89 -19.79
N TYR A 131 -2.97 3.68 -20.19
CA TYR A 131 -2.30 3.43 -21.47
C TYR A 131 -2.36 1.96 -21.87
N TYR A 132 -2.23 1.70 -23.18
CA TYR A 132 -2.35 0.34 -23.73
C TYR A 132 -1.13 -0.55 -23.45
N GLY A 133 0.08 0.01 -23.36
CA GLY A 133 1.30 -0.74 -23.00
C GLY A 133 2.07 -1.40 -24.16
N ALA A 134 1.43 -1.65 -25.29
CA ALA A 134 2.07 -2.31 -26.45
C ALA A 134 2.73 -1.29 -27.41
N GLY A 135 3.62 -0.42 -26.91
CA GLY A 135 4.41 0.49 -27.72
C GLY A 135 4.39 1.96 -27.32
N ALA A 136 3.29 2.52 -26.87
CA ALA A 136 3.24 3.88 -26.35
C ALA A 136 3.44 3.89 -24.82
N ARG A 137 4.15 4.90 -24.31
CA ARG A 137 4.41 5.07 -22.88
C ARG A 137 3.58 6.20 -22.30
N PRO A 138 3.17 6.11 -21.03
CA PRO A 138 2.67 7.27 -20.34
C PRO A 138 3.81 8.30 -20.22
N GLU A 139 3.48 9.57 -20.39
CA GLU A 139 4.43 10.66 -20.29
C GLU A 139 5.02 10.81 -18.88
N MET A 140 4.29 10.38 -17.84
CA MET A 140 4.77 10.38 -16.45
C MET A 140 4.05 9.35 -15.59
N TYR A 141 4.80 8.54 -14.83
CA TYR A 141 4.28 7.77 -13.70
C TYR A 141 4.25 8.64 -12.44
N LYS A 142 3.15 8.59 -11.70
CA LYS A 142 3.13 9.14 -10.35
C LYS A 142 3.99 8.28 -9.42
N PRO A 143 4.77 8.87 -8.48
CA PRO A 143 5.59 8.09 -7.57
C PRO A 143 4.73 7.25 -6.62
N GLY A 144 5.22 6.05 -6.35
CA GLY A 144 4.61 5.08 -5.45
C GLY A 144 4.85 3.67 -5.95
N THR A 145 5.40 2.82 -5.07
CA THR A 145 5.64 1.40 -5.35
C THR A 145 5.82 0.63 -4.04
N ILE A 146 5.50 -0.65 -4.06
CA ILE A 146 5.75 -1.57 -2.94
C ILE A 146 6.71 -2.64 -3.44
N ASN A 147 7.94 -2.59 -2.96
CA ASN A 147 8.99 -3.55 -3.28
C ASN A 147 9.21 -4.50 -2.12
N ILE A 148 9.12 -5.79 -2.38
CA ILE A 148 9.22 -6.86 -1.39
C ILE A 148 10.36 -7.79 -1.75
N LEU A 149 11.37 -7.91 -0.87
CA LEU A 149 12.29 -9.01 -0.81
C LEU A 149 11.78 -10.00 0.25
N LEU A 150 11.43 -11.20 -0.17
CA LEU A 150 10.99 -12.29 0.71
C LEU A 150 12.05 -13.39 0.72
N PHE A 151 12.65 -13.64 1.87
CA PHE A 151 13.62 -14.70 2.08
C PHE A 151 13.00 -15.84 2.90
N ILE A 152 13.20 -17.06 2.43
CA ILE A 152 12.70 -18.30 3.07
C ILE A 152 13.87 -19.24 3.24
N ASN A 153 14.18 -19.64 4.47
CA ASN A 153 15.30 -20.54 4.80
C ASN A 153 15.02 -22.01 4.47
N ALA A 154 14.19 -22.27 3.47
CA ALA A 154 13.83 -23.62 3.04
C ALA A 154 14.06 -23.77 1.54
N ASP A 155 14.20 -25.01 1.07
CA ASP A 155 14.18 -25.33 -0.36
C ASP A 155 12.76 -25.66 -0.83
N MET A 156 12.50 -25.36 -2.10
CA MET A 156 11.22 -25.67 -2.75
C MET A 156 11.37 -25.70 -4.27
N PRO A 157 10.50 -26.44 -4.97
CA PRO A 157 10.47 -26.45 -6.44
C PRO A 157 9.92 -25.14 -7.03
N PRO A 158 10.19 -24.82 -8.30
CA PRO A 158 9.79 -23.57 -8.96
C PRO A 158 8.30 -23.24 -8.85
N GLY A 159 7.42 -24.24 -8.99
CA GLY A 159 5.97 -24.04 -8.86
C GLY A 159 5.55 -23.61 -7.46
N ILE A 160 6.30 -23.96 -6.43
CA ILE A 160 6.00 -23.54 -5.05
C ILE A 160 6.52 -22.12 -4.78
N LEU A 161 7.63 -21.70 -5.39
CA LEU A 161 8.04 -20.29 -5.41
C LEU A 161 6.96 -19.40 -6.07
N THR A 162 6.37 -19.86 -7.18
CA THR A 162 5.24 -19.17 -7.82
C THR A 162 4.03 -19.11 -6.88
N ARG A 163 3.74 -20.19 -6.13
CA ARG A 163 2.68 -20.18 -5.12
C ARG A 163 3.00 -19.24 -3.95
N ALA A 164 4.25 -19.17 -3.54
CA ALA A 164 4.71 -18.21 -2.51
C ALA A 164 4.51 -16.75 -2.98
N LEU A 165 4.74 -16.45 -4.28
CA LEU A 165 4.46 -15.13 -4.86
C LEU A 165 2.97 -14.76 -4.74
N VAL A 166 2.06 -15.69 -5.03
CA VAL A 166 0.61 -15.49 -4.86
C VAL A 166 0.30 -15.15 -3.41
N THR A 167 0.77 -15.94 -2.44
CA THR A 167 0.53 -15.70 -1.01
C THR A 167 1.16 -14.39 -0.52
N CYS A 168 2.35 -14.03 -1.03
CA CYS A 168 3.00 -12.75 -0.77
C CYS A 168 2.15 -11.58 -1.26
N THR A 169 1.62 -11.64 -2.48
CA THR A 169 0.75 -10.61 -3.06
C THR A 169 -0.55 -10.45 -2.26
N GLU A 170 -1.15 -11.57 -1.83
CA GLU A 170 -2.32 -11.54 -0.96
C GLU A 170 -2.01 -10.90 0.40
N GLY A 171 -0.83 -11.18 0.99
CA GLY A 171 -0.36 -10.57 2.24
C GLY A 171 -0.19 -9.05 2.11
N LYS A 172 0.39 -8.58 0.99
CA LYS A 172 0.49 -7.15 0.65
C LYS A 172 -0.91 -6.50 0.56
N THR A 173 -1.83 -7.14 -0.16
CA THR A 173 -3.20 -6.64 -0.33
C THR A 173 -3.94 -6.56 1.00
N ALA A 174 -3.78 -7.56 1.87
CA ALA A 174 -4.35 -7.55 3.22
C ALA A 174 -3.82 -6.39 4.07
N ALA A 175 -2.51 -6.05 3.96
CA ALA A 175 -1.93 -4.90 4.65
C ALA A 175 -2.58 -3.58 4.20
N LEU A 176 -2.75 -3.38 2.89
CA LEU A 176 -3.38 -2.17 2.36
C LEU A 176 -4.84 -2.05 2.78
N ARG A 177 -5.58 -3.15 2.81
CA ARG A 177 -6.95 -3.20 3.30
C ARG A 177 -7.04 -2.85 4.78
N GLU A 178 -6.18 -3.42 5.63
CA GLU A 178 -6.15 -3.11 7.08
C GLU A 178 -5.78 -1.64 7.35
N LEU A 179 -4.99 -1.01 6.48
CA LEU A 179 -4.66 0.40 6.51
C LEU A 179 -5.68 1.28 5.78
N MET A 180 -6.72 0.68 5.17
CA MET A 180 -7.77 1.38 4.43
C MET A 180 -7.25 2.30 3.33
N VAL A 181 -6.18 1.89 2.64
CA VAL A 181 -5.61 2.66 1.53
C VAL A 181 -6.59 2.66 0.36
N GLY A 182 -7.00 3.85 -0.10
CA GLY A 182 -7.85 4.01 -1.28
C GLY A 182 -7.05 4.01 -2.58
N SER A 183 -7.67 3.54 -3.66
CA SER A 183 -7.14 3.74 -5.01
C SER A 183 -7.08 5.23 -5.36
N ARG A 184 -6.15 5.60 -6.25
CA ARG A 184 -6.05 6.94 -6.86
C ARG A 184 -6.73 7.01 -8.23
N TYR A 185 -7.25 5.88 -8.69
CA TYR A 185 -7.84 5.70 -10.03
C TYR A 185 -9.32 5.33 -10.00
N SER A 186 -9.83 4.97 -8.84
CA SER A 186 -11.24 4.63 -8.60
C SER A 186 -11.59 4.84 -7.12
N GLU A 187 -12.87 4.68 -6.79
CA GLU A 187 -13.32 4.68 -5.39
C GLU A 187 -13.06 3.34 -4.67
N ASN A 188 -12.40 2.35 -5.28
CA ASN A 188 -12.08 1.07 -4.66
C ASN A 188 -10.97 1.17 -3.60
N PRO A 189 -10.94 0.25 -2.63
CA PRO A 189 -9.76 0.02 -1.82
C PRO A 189 -8.59 -0.42 -2.70
N ALA A 190 -7.38 0.08 -2.44
CA ALA A 190 -6.19 -0.30 -3.19
C ALA A 190 -5.76 -1.74 -2.88
N THR A 191 -5.23 -2.42 -3.90
CA THR A 191 -4.64 -3.76 -3.78
C THR A 191 -3.12 -3.78 -3.96
N GLY A 192 -2.56 -2.65 -4.40
CA GLY A 192 -1.14 -2.44 -4.66
C GLY A 192 -0.88 -1.08 -5.26
N THR A 193 0.21 -0.99 -6.02
CA THR A 193 0.51 0.14 -6.90
C THR A 193 0.74 -0.37 -8.33
N GLY A 194 0.79 0.54 -9.30
CA GLY A 194 1.03 0.15 -10.70
C GLY A 194 2.45 -0.38 -11.00
N THR A 195 3.37 -0.34 -10.02
CA THR A 195 4.79 -0.65 -10.21
C THR A 195 5.37 -1.59 -9.14
N ASP A 196 4.54 -2.29 -8.39
CA ASP A 196 4.97 -3.21 -7.35
C ASP A 196 5.93 -4.27 -7.90
N SER A 197 6.98 -4.56 -7.12
CA SER A 197 7.93 -5.60 -7.44
C SER A 197 8.16 -6.55 -6.27
N THR A 198 8.32 -7.83 -6.59
CA THR A 198 8.55 -8.88 -5.59
C THR A 198 9.68 -9.78 -6.02
N VAL A 199 10.59 -10.05 -5.10
CA VAL A 199 11.67 -11.02 -5.25
C VAL A 199 11.58 -12.02 -4.12
N ILE A 200 11.40 -13.29 -4.46
CA ILE A 200 11.33 -14.40 -3.50
C ILE A 200 12.59 -15.23 -3.63
N ILE A 201 13.24 -15.47 -2.51
CA ILE A 201 14.51 -16.20 -2.41
C ILE A 201 14.32 -17.38 -1.49
N CYS A 202 14.72 -18.55 -1.93
CA CYS A 202 14.81 -19.73 -1.09
C CYS A 202 16.23 -20.32 -1.08
N ASP A 203 16.54 -21.08 -0.02
CA ASP A 203 17.85 -21.68 0.18
C ASP A 203 17.89 -23.13 -0.32
N PRO A 204 18.51 -23.44 -1.48
CA PRO A 204 18.60 -24.79 -2.00
C PRO A 204 19.47 -25.74 -1.14
N LYS A 205 20.21 -25.22 -0.16
CA LYS A 205 21.01 -26.01 0.77
C LYS A 205 20.30 -26.34 2.07
N SER A 206 19.09 -25.81 2.26
CA SER A 206 18.30 -26.07 3.46
C SER A 206 17.89 -27.55 3.54
N PRO A 207 17.93 -28.17 4.74
CA PRO A 207 17.33 -29.47 4.98
C PRO A 207 15.78 -29.41 4.97
N LEU A 208 15.20 -28.22 5.13
CA LEU A 208 13.76 -28.02 5.07
C LEU A 208 13.31 -27.95 3.61
N TYR A 209 12.36 -28.84 3.23
CA TYR A 209 11.84 -28.88 1.87
C TYR A 209 10.32 -28.78 1.85
N PHE A 210 9.78 -27.72 1.23
CA PHE A 210 8.34 -27.47 1.19
C PHE A 210 7.75 -27.72 -0.20
N ARG A 211 6.60 -28.40 -0.23
CA ARG A 211 5.79 -28.68 -1.43
C ARG A 211 4.47 -27.90 -1.45
N SER A 212 4.31 -26.92 -0.56
CA SER A 212 3.15 -26.04 -0.50
C SER A 212 3.55 -24.72 0.16
N ALA A 213 3.03 -23.61 -0.37
CA ALA A 213 3.15 -22.25 0.20
C ALA A 213 1.78 -21.54 0.25
N GLY A 214 0.70 -22.30 0.22
CA GLY A 214 -0.67 -21.77 0.33
C GLY A 214 -1.05 -21.42 1.78
N LYS A 215 -2.05 -20.59 1.97
CA LYS A 215 -2.48 -20.02 3.26
C LYS A 215 -2.77 -21.01 4.39
N HIS A 216 -3.13 -22.25 4.06
CA HIS A 216 -3.41 -23.30 5.04
C HIS A 216 -2.19 -24.16 5.41
N ASN A 217 -1.04 -23.87 4.81
CA ASN A 217 0.24 -24.47 5.16
C ASN A 217 1.04 -23.50 6.06
N LYS A 218 1.87 -24.00 6.98
CA LYS A 218 2.63 -23.15 7.90
C LYS A 218 3.54 -22.16 7.17
N LEU A 219 4.19 -22.56 6.10
CA LEU A 219 4.98 -21.65 5.26
C LEU A 219 4.14 -20.49 4.72
N GLY A 220 2.95 -20.79 4.16
CA GLY A 220 2.05 -19.76 3.64
C GLY A 220 1.48 -18.85 4.74
N GLU A 221 1.21 -19.38 5.94
CA GLU A 221 0.84 -18.57 7.10
C GLU A 221 1.95 -17.57 7.44
N LEU A 222 3.21 -18.05 7.55
CA LEU A 222 4.35 -17.17 7.87
C LEU A 222 4.58 -16.14 6.76
N ILE A 223 4.52 -16.51 5.48
CA ILE A 223 4.62 -15.56 4.37
C ILE A 223 3.58 -14.44 4.52
N GLY A 224 2.31 -14.80 4.74
CA GLY A 224 1.23 -13.84 4.88
C GLY A 224 1.42 -12.89 6.06
N LYS A 225 1.80 -13.41 7.24
CA LYS A 225 2.07 -12.61 8.45
C LYS A 225 3.25 -11.67 8.25
N THR A 226 4.38 -12.21 7.80
CA THR A 226 5.64 -11.48 7.61
C THR A 226 5.47 -10.33 6.62
N VAL A 227 4.88 -10.62 5.45
CA VAL A 227 4.68 -9.62 4.40
C VAL A 227 3.68 -8.56 4.84
N LYS A 228 2.55 -8.96 5.41
CA LYS A 228 1.53 -8.02 5.89
C LYS A 228 2.12 -7.04 6.90
N GLU A 229 2.85 -7.52 7.88
CA GLU A 229 3.44 -6.68 8.92
C GLU A 229 4.57 -5.80 8.37
N ALA A 230 5.44 -6.32 7.50
CA ALA A 230 6.52 -5.55 6.88
C ALA A 230 5.98 -4.41 6.00
N VAL A 231 4.93 -4.67 5.20
CA VAL A 231 4.28 -3.64 4.37
C VAL A 231 3.65 -2.56 5.24
N LYS A 232 2.94 -2.92 6.31
CA LYS A 232 2.36 -1.93 7.25
C LYS A 232 3.43 -1.06 7.90
N LYS A 233 4.53 -1.64 8.36
CA LYS A 233 5.66 -0.91 8.95
C LYS A 233 6.33 0.02 7.93
N ALA A 234 6.60 -0.47 6.71
CA ALA A 234 7.21 0.35 5.65
C ALA A 234 6.31 1.53 5.26
N LEU A 235 5.00 1.34 5.13
CA LEU A 235 4.04 2.41 4.87
C LEU A 235 3.92 3.37 6.05
N GLY A 236 4.01 2.89 7.28
CA GLY A 236 4.10 3.73 8.45
C GLY A 236 5.34 4.64 8.41
N ASN A 237 6.50 4.08 8.11
CA ASN A 237 7.75 4.83 8.02
C ASN A 237 7.76 5.84 6.87
N GLN A 238 7.23 5.47 5.69
CA GLN A 238 7.30 6.28 4.48
C GLN A 238 6.17 7.30 4.35
N ASN A 239 4.93 6.90 4.66
CA ASN A 239 3.71 7.67 4.41
C ASN A 239 2.95 8.04 5.69
N HIS A 240 3.51 7.73 6.87
CA HIS A 240 2.84 7.92 8.17
C HIS A 240 1.47 7.22 8.25
N LEU A 241 1.31 6.10 7.55
CA LEU A 241 0.09 5.29 7.57
C LEU A 241 0.09 4.37 8.80
N TYR A 242 -0.42 4.87 9.90
CA TYR A 242 -0.60 4.14 11.15
C TYR A 242 -2.10 4.00 11.47
N PRO A 243 -2.53 3.03 12.28
CA PRO A 243 -3.91 2.94 12.74
C PRO A 243 -4.45 4.25 13.30
N SER A 244 -3.62 5.00 14.06
CA SER A 244 -3.97 6.30 14.63
C SER A 244 -4.17 7.39 13.59
N THR A 245 -3.40 7.42 12.50
CA THR A 245 -3.58 8.39 11.42
C THR A 245 -4.78 8.05 10.54
N GLN A 246 -5.12 6.77 10.43
CA GLN A 246 -6.29 6.28 9.70
C GLN A 246 -7.60 6.44 10.49
N HIS A 247 -7.55 6.79 11.78
CA HIS A 247 -8.71 7.17 12.59
C HIS A 247 -9.11 8.62 12.29
N SER A 248 -9.67 8.85 11.11
CA SER A 248 -10.03 10.17 10.57
C SER A 248 -11.20 10.03 9.59
N VAL A 249 -12.15 10.94 9.70
CA VAL A 249 -13.29 11.05 8.78
C VAL A 249 -12.79 11.25 7.35
N THR A 250 -11.86 12.17 7.17
CA THR A 250 -11.27 12.47 5.85
C THR A 250 -10.59 11.23 5.26
N GLU A 251 -9.80 10.49 6.05
CA GLU A 251 -9.14 9.27 5.55
C GLU A 251 -10.15 8.17 5.18
N ARG A 252 -11.25 8.02 5.92
CA ARG A 252 -12.32 7.04 5.64
C ARG A 252 -13.02 7.30 4.31
N LEU A 253 -13.26 8.57 4.00
CA LEU A 253 -14.09 8.97 2.86
C LEU A 253 -13.30 9.63 1.73
N ARG A 254 -11.96 9.75 1.85
CA ARG A 254 -11.09 10.36 0.83
C ARG A 254 -11.30 9.76 -0.55
N ARG A 255 -11.41 8.44 -0.66
CA ARG A 255 -11.60 7.73 -1.95
C ARG A 255 -12.96 8.03 -2.61
N TYR A 256 -13.92 8.53 -1.83
CA TYR A 256 -15.21 9.03 -2.32
C TYR A 256 -15.22 10.54 -2.59
N GLY A 257 -14.05 11.18 -2.58
CA GLY A 257 -13.92 12.60 -2.86
C GLY A 257 -14.24 13.52 -1.67
N VAL A 258 -14.51 12.97 -0.48
CA VAL A 258 -14.70 13.79 0.73
C VAL A 258 -13.33 14.16 1.27
N THR A 259 -12.84 15.34 0.89
CA THR A 259 -11.56 15.91 1.32
C THR A 259 -11.76 17.16 2.17
N GLU A 260 -10.70 17.64 2.83
CA GLU A 260 -10.78 18.87 3.64
C GLU A 260 -11.16 20.08 2.77
N GLU A 261 -10.67 20.12 1.52
CA GLU A 261 -11.00 21.20 0.56
C GLU A 261 -12.46 21.14 0.14
N VAL A 262 -13.00 19.95 -0.11
CA VAL A 262 -14.42 19.77 -0.43
C VAL A 262 -15.29 20.18 0.76
N LEU A 263 -14.96 19.72 1.96
CA LEU A 263 -15.69 20.10 3.16
C LEU A 263 -15.60 21.62 3.46
N TYR A 264 -14.46 22.25 3.15
CA TYR A 264 -14.35 23.71 3.23
C TYR A 264 -15.30 24.41 2.27
N SER A 265 -15.54 23.89 1.06
CA SER A 265 -16.52 24.46 0.15
C SER A 265 -17.94 24.46 0.72
N TYR A 266 -18.34 23.37 1.39
CA TYR A 266 -19.62 23.29 2.12
C TYR A 266 -19.66 24.22 3.35
N PHE A 267 -18.55 24.42 4.02
CA PHE A 267 -18.47 25.40 5.11
C PHE A 267 -18.68 26.81 4.59
N ARG A 268 -18.13 27.18 3.42
CA ARG A 268 -18.36 28.47 2.77
C ARG A 268 -19.80 28.68 2.33
N GLU A 269 -20.51 27.62 1.93
CA GLU A 269 -21.95 27.68 1.68
C GLU A 269 -22.73 27.92 2.96
N TYR A 270 -22.34 27.28 4.05
CA TYR A 270 -22.97 27.42 5.36
C TYR A 270 -22.69 28.78 6.00
N LYS A 271 -21.45 29.27 5.92
CA LYS A 271 -20.98 30.55 6.47
C LYS A 271 -20.24 31.34 5.39
N LYS A 272 -20.92 32.30 4.76
CA LYS A 272 -20.41 33.02 3.57
C LYS A 272 -19.09 33.78 3.80
N ASP A 273 -18.87 34.27 5.01
CA ASP A 273 -17.67 35.00 5.46
C ASP A 273 -16.64 34.09 6.17
N GLY A 274 -16.89 32.77 6.22
CA GLY A 274 -15.99 31.82 6.85
C GLY A 274 -14.66 31.72 6.11
N ILE A 275 -13.55 31.76 6.84
CA ILE A 275 -12.20 31.65 6.32
C ILE A 275 -11.63 30.24 6.52
N GLU A 276 -10.63 29.87 5.72
CA GLU A 276 -10.04 28.54 5.74
C GLU A 276 -9.39 28.18 7.07
N GLU A 277 -8.75 29.15 7.73
CA GLU A 277 -8.11 28.93 9.02
C GLU A 277 -9.14 28.59 10.12
N GLU A 278 -10.29 29.29 10.11
CA GLU A 278 -11.42 28.98 10.99
C GLU A 278 -11.93 27.56 10.72
N TRP A 279 -12.14 27.21 9.44
CA TRP A 279 -12.56 25.86 9.07
C TRP A 279 -11.61 24.78 9.57
N ARG A 280 -10.30 24.94 9.33
CA ARG A 280 -9.29 23.98 9.79
C ARG A 280 -9.33 23.78 11.31
N HIS A 281 -9.56 24.85 12.07
CA HIS A 281 -9.69 24.74 13.52
C HIS A 281 -10.93 23.93 13.93
N LEU A 282 -12.08 24.22 13.33
CA LEU A 282 -13.34 23.51 13.59
C LEU A 282 -13.26 22.04 13.20
N TRP A 283 -12.70 21.77 11.98
CA TRP A 283 -12.64 20.44 11.42
C TRP A 283 -11.74 19.48 12.19
N ARG A 284 -10.60 19.92 12.69
CA ARG A 284 -9.67 19.10 13.48
C ARG A 284 -10.34 18.37 14.64
N LYS A 285 -11.37 18.94 15.26
CA LYS A 285 -12.10 18.33 16.39
C LYS A 285 -13.10 17.28 15.95
N ILE A 286 -13.60 17.37 14.72
CA ILE A 286 -14.58 16.45 14.16
C ILE A 286 -13.88 15.34 13.38
N ASP A 287 -12.82 15.64 12.64
CA ASP A 287 -12.10 14.67 11.83
C ASP A 287 -11.57 13.48 12.66
N ARG A 288 -11.31 13.68 13.93
CA ARG A 288 -10.82 12.67 14.88
C ARG A 288 -11.85 12.24 15.91
N ASP A 289 -13.05 12.75 15.81
CA ASP A 289 -14.13 12.37 16.70
C ASP A 289 -14.57 10.93 16.44
N SER A 290 -14.50 10.07 17.46
CA SER A 290 -14.70 8.62 17.28
C SER A 290 -16.07 8.29 16.72
N GLU A 291 -17.13 8.99 17.12
CA GLU A 291 -18.49 8.77 16.64
C GLU A 291 -18.59 9.12 15.16
N MET A 292 -18.08 10.29 14.74
CA MET A 292 -18.08 10.69 13.34
C MET A 292 -17.20 9.76 12.48
N VAL A 293 -16.05 9.31 12.99
CA VAL A 293 -15.17 8.35 12.29
C VAL A 293 -15.86 7.01 12.10
N PHE A 294 -16.58 6.47 13.10
CA PHE A 294 -17.32 5.21 12.93
C PHE A 294 -18.46 5.36 11.94
N ILE A 295 -19.22 6.44 12.00
CA ILE A 295 -20.30 6.72 11.03
C ILE A 295 -19.73 6.83 9.62
N SER A 296 -18.61 7.53 9.43
CA SER A 296 -17.91 7.61 8.15
C SER A 296 -17.49 6.23 7.63
N SER A 297 -17.12 5.32 8.52
CA SER A 297 -16.76 3.93 8.16
C SER A 297 -17.97 3.15 7.68
N PHE A 298 -19.11 3.26 8.38
CA PHE A 298 -20.37 2.63 7.95
C PHE A 298 -20.86 3.19 6.61
N LEU A 299 -20.69 4.48 6.41
CA LEU A 299 -21.06 5.13 5.15
C LEU A 299 -20.16 4.65 4.00
N ALA A 300 -18.86 4.53 4.22
CA ALA A 300 -17.92 4.01 3.24
C ALA A 300 -18.26 2.57 2.83
N GLU A 301 -18.57 1.69 3.80
CA GLU A 301 -19.00 0.31 3.54
C GLU A 301 -20.32 0.26 2.76
N LEU A 302 -21.30 1.08 3.14
CA LEU A 302 -22.59 1.15 2.44
C LEU A 302 -22.43 1.59 0.98
N LEU A 303 -21.53 2.56 0.72
CA LEU A 303 -21.22 3.01 -0.63
C LEU A 303 -20.49 1.91 -1.43
N ASP A 304 -19.63 1.11 -0.79
CA ASP A 304 -19.00 -0.05 -1.41
C ASP A 304 -20.03 -1.12 -1.79
N GLU A 305 -20.90 -1.51 -0.85
CA GLU A 305 -21.96 -2.50 -1.11
C GLU A 305 -22.88 -2.06 -2.24
N TYR A 306 -23.25 -0.78 -2.28
CA TYR A 306 -24.04 -0.24 -3.38
C TYR A 306 -23.32 -0.36 -4.72
N ARG A 307 -22.03 0.04 -4.79
CA ARG A 307 -21.24 -0.02 -6.01
C ARG A 307 -20.98 -1.44 -6.50
N TRP A 308 -20.81 -2.38 -5.58
CA TRP A 308 -20.61 -3.79 -5.91
C TRP A 308 -21.90 -4.52 -6.24
N GLY A 309 -23.05 -3.84 -6.17
CA GLY A 309 -24.36 -4.43 -6.43
C GLY A 309 -24.87 -5.38 -5.32
N LEU A 310 -24.27 -5.31 -4.13
CA LEU A 310 -24.70 -6.08 -2.95
C LEU A 310 -25.92 -5.44 -2.28
N ALA A 311 -26.05 -4.12 -2.36
CA ALA A 311 -27.22 -3.36 -1.93
C ALA A 311 -27.87 -2.62 -3.11
N GLY A 312 -29.21 -2.63 -3.16
CA GLY A 312 -29.95 -1.86 -4.14
C GLY A 312 -29.97 -0.35 -3.83
N ASN A 313 -30.20 0.49 -4.84
CA ASN A 313 -30.21 1.95 -4.65
C ASN A 313 -31.19 2.41 -3.56
N GLU A 314 -32.43 1.92 -3.58
CA GLU A 314 -33.44 2.30 -2.57
C GLU A 314 -33.03 1.90 -1.16
N GLU A 315 -32.46 0.72 -1.02
CA GLU A 315 -31.96 0.21 0.26
C GLU A 315 -30.79 1.02 0.77
N ALA A 316 -29.79 1.28 -0.06
CA ALA A 316 -28.63 2.10 0.27
C ALA A 316 -29.02 3.50 0.70
N CYS A 317 -29.92 4.17 -0.07
CA CYS A 317 -30.43 5.49 0.27
C CYS A 317 -31.23 5.50 1.58
N ARG A 318 -32.06 4.48 1.82
CA ARG A 318 -32.82 4.33 3.06
C ARG A 318 -31.91 4.14 4.27
N MET A 319 -30.87 3.32 4.15
CA MET A 319 -29.92 3.06 5.23
C MET A 319 -29.01 4.27 5.50
N ALA A 320 -28.54 4.94 4.43
CA ALA A 320 -27.79 6.19 4.55
C ALA A 320 -28.59 7.26 5.32
N LYS A 321 -29.88 7.43 4.97
CA LYS A 321 -30.77 8.37 5.66
C LYS A 321 -30.89 8.08 7.16
N LYS A 322 -30.97 6.80 7.56
CA LYS A 322 -30.97 6.40 8.97
C LYS A 322 -29.66 6.74 9.67
N LEU A 323 -28.51 6.41 9.05
CA LEU A 323 -27.20 6.73 9.59
C LEU A 323 -27.00 8.23 9.78
N LEU A 324 -27.38 9.03 8.78
CA LEU A 324 -27.27 10.49 8.84
C LEU A 324 -28.20 11.09 9.88
N GLN A 325 -29.41 10.53 10.06
CA GLN A 325 -30.34 10.97 11.12
C GLN A 325 -29.77 10.67 12.52
N MET A 326 -29.24 9.47 12.74
CA MET A 326 -28.58 9.11 14.00
C MET A 326 -27.41 10.04 14.30
N THR A 327 -26.63 10.38 13.26
CA THR A 327 -25.52 11.34 13.37
C THR A 327 -26.02 12.73 13.76
N ALA A 328 -27.10 13.21 13.11
CA ALA A 328 -27.69 14.50 13.45
C ALA A 328 -28.12 14.56 14.93
N GLU A 329 -28.78 13.51 15.41
CA GLU A 329 -29.21 13.40 16.81
C GLU A 329 -28.05 13.39 17.79
N ALA A 330 -26.98 12.64 17.49
CA ALA A 330 -25.76 12.58 18.32
C ALA A 330 -25.08 13.93 18.51
N TYR A 331 -25.14 14.79 17.48
CA TYR A 331 -24.65 16.18 17.55
C TYR A 331 -25.74 17.19 17.92
N GLY A 332 -26.89 16.72 18.42
CA GLY A 332 -28.01 17.58 18.88
C GLY A 332 -28.70 18.39 17.79
N MET A 333 -28.61 17.96 16.53
CA MET A 333 -29.30 18.56 15.39
C MET A 333 -30.68 17.93 15.18
N ARG A 334 -31.66 18.70 14.69
CA ARG A 334 -33.05 18.23 14.61
C ARG A 334 -33.33 17.27 13.47
N SER A 335 -32.73 17.45 12.32
CA SER A 335 -32.81 16.53 11.17
C SER A 335 -31.88 16.96 10.05
N VAL A 336 -31.63 16.08 9.11
CA VAL A 336 -30.98 16.40 7.83
C VAL A 336 -32.11 16.49 6.79
N PRO A 337 -32.54 17.71 6.39
CA PRO A 337 -33.64 17.87 5.42
C PRO A 337 -33.06 17.69 4.01
N MET A 338 -32.88 16.45 3.59
CA MET A 338 -32.48 16.16 2.21
C MET A 338 -33.21 14.93 1.68
N GLU A 339 -33.64 15.02 0.43
CA GLU A 339 -34.10 13.87 -0.32
C GLU A 339 -32.86 13.15 -0.87
N ILE A 340 -32.64 11.90 -0.44
CA ILE A 340 -31.51 11.06 -0.83
C ILE A 340 -32.01 10.03 -1.83
N LYS A 341 -31.55 10.11 -3.07
CA LYS A 341 -31.95 9.25 -4.21
C LYS A 341 -30.77 8.54 -4.87
N SER A 342 -29.52 8.94 -4.57
CA SER A 342 -28.32 8.47 -5.21
C SER A 342 -27.12 8.44 -4.24
N ALA A 343 -26.03 7.78 -4.65
CA ALA A 343 -24.77 7.81 -3.90
C ALA A 343 -24.22 9.25 -3.77
N GLU A 344 -24.42 10.09 -4.76
CA GLU A 344 -23.99 11.50 -4.72
C GLU A 344 -24.76 12.28 -3.67
N ASP A 345 -26.08 12.09 -3.57
CA ASP A 345 -26.91 12.72 -2.54
C ASP A 345 -26.49 12.24 -1.13
N ILE A 346 -26.05 10.99 -0.99
CA ILE A 346 -25.52 10.46 0.28
C ILE A 346 -24.27 11.24 0.70
N LYS A 347 -23.33 11.43 -0.23
CA LYS A 347 -22.09 12.17 0.00
C LYS A 347 -22.35 13.64 0.34
N ASP A 348 -23.20 14.31 -0.44
CA ASP A 348 -23.60 15.71 -0.22
C ASP A 348 -24.25 15.90 1.16
N ALA A 349 -25.20 15.03 1.50
CA ALA A 349 -25.90 15.07 2.80
C ALA A 349 -24.90 14.86 3.97
N PHE A 350 -23.95 13.94 3.82
CA PHE A 350 -22.90 13.74 4.82
C PHE A 350 -22.01 14.98 4.97
N CYS A 351 -21.55 15.58 3.86
CA CYS A 351 -20.69 16.76 3.90
C CYS A 351 -21.38 17.93 4.61
N ARG A 352 -22.65 18.20 4.30
CA ARG A 352 -23.46 19.23 4.99
C ARG A 352 -23.61 18.95 6.47
N LEU A 353 -23.91 17.71 6.82
CA LEU A 353 -24.03 17.29 8.23
C LEU A 353 -22.72 17.43 8.99
N ALA A 354 -21.60 16.99 8.43
CA ALA A 354 -20.30 17.07 9.04
C ALA A 354 -19.85 18.52 9.30
N VAL A 355 -20.15 19.43 8.36
CA VAL A 355 -19.90 20.86 8.54
C VAL A 355 -20.74 21.43 9.68
N GLN A 356 -22.05 21.13 9.71
CA GLN A 356 -22.94 21.61 10.79
C GLN A 356 -22.49 21.05 12.16
N ALA A 357 -22.08 19.79 12.23
CA ALA A 357 -21.56 19.18 13.44
C ALA A 357 -20.28 19.88 13.91
N ALA A 358 -19.38 20.23 12.97
CA ALA A 358 -18.15 20.96 13.29
C ALA A 358 -18.42 22.33 13.87
N VAL A 359 -19.34 23.08 13.30
CA VAL A 359 -19.75 24.41 13.81
C VAL A 359 -20.39 24.28 15.19
N LYS A 360 -21.38 23.38 15.32
CA LYS A 360 -22.13 23.23 16.58
C LYS A 360 -21.28 22.73 17.74
N LYS A 361 -20.39 21.76 17.52
CA LYS A 361 -19.49 21.22 18.55
C LYS A 361 -18.54 22.30 19.13
N ASN A 362 -18.28 23.35 18.34
CA ASN A 362 -17.41 24.44 18.75
C ASN A 362 -18.17 25.66 19.34
N GLY A 363 -19.52 25.58 19.45
CA GLY A 363 -20.34 26.62 20.10
C GLY A 363 -20.48 27.90 19.28
N ILE A 364 -20.34 27.82 17.96
CA ILE A 364 -20.50 28.94 17.02
C ILE A 364 -21.87 28.90 16.38
#